data_c442ef79ac009c1b550ed04739d953b8
#
_entry.id   c442ef79ac009c1b550ed04739d953b8
#
_cell.length_a   1.000
_cell.length_b   1.000
_cell.length_c   1.000
_cell.angle_alpha   90.00
_cell.angle_beta   90.00
_cell.angle_gamma   90.00
#
_symmetry.space_group_name_H-M   'P 1'
#
loop_
_entity.id
_entity.type
_entity.pdbx_description
1 polymer ?
#
loop_
_entity_poly.entity_id
_entity_poly.type
_entity_poly.pdbx_seq_one_letter_code
_entity_poly.pdbx_strand_id
1 'polypeptide(L)'
;ERLIKNMILRRTKAEVLPELPPKTYLEHAVELTASEREFYRTIFAAAKRSIVDRLDAGENLSPLTLFETLLRSRQALDHRALVDSSRKADPSSKLTRILEVVDELIENGHSILLYSQWTGFLDIVETAIKDRFRYLRLDGETKNRGEVVEQFQSDDTPTVFLLSLHAGGVGLNLTRATHVLFCEPWWNPHVELQAEDRAYRLGQEKPVTIHRFTTIDSIEEQLALLKHEKMKLGEAVFAKEDLVRLIGR
;
A
#
# COMPACT_ATOMS: atom_id res chain seq x y z
N GLU A 1 -12.84 25.21 -16.79
CA GLU A 1 -11.59 25.27 -15.98
C GLU A 1 -11.25 26.72 -15.51
N ARG A 2 -11.43 27.76 -16.28
CA ARG A 2 -11.07 29.15 -15.87
C ARG A 2 -11.89 29.73 -14.71
N LEU A 3 -13.15 29.34 -14.53
CA LEU A 3 -14.02 29.87 -13.46
C LEU A 3 -13.72 29.24 -12.08
N ILE A 4 -13.21 28.00 -12.04
CA ILE A 4 -12.93 27.24 -10.80
C ILE A 4 -11.57 27.64 -10.21
N LYS A 5 -10.61 28.04 -11.03
CA LYS A 5 -9.24 28.37 -10.61
C LYS A 5 -9.17 29.50 -9.57
N ASN A 6 -10.11 30.42 -9.60
CA ASN A 6 -10.20 31.55 -8.65
C ASN A 6 -10.95 31.21 -7.35
N MET A 7 -11.59 30.02 -7.28
CA MET A 7 -12.35 29.57 -6.12
C MET A 7 -11.64 28.45 -5.32
N ILE A 8 -10.59 27.83 -5.89
CA ILE A 8 -9.82 26.77 -5.27
C ILE A 8 -8.40 27.23 -5.01
N LEU A 9 -8.07 27.47 -3.74
CA LEU A 9 -6.71 27.71 -3.29
C LEU A 9 -6.04 26.37 -2.96
N ARG A 10 -5.27 25.83 -3.91
CA ARG A 10 -4.44 24.64 -3.67
C ARG A 10 -3.02 25.09 -3.31
N ARG A 11 -2.58 24.73 -2.12
CA ARG A 11 -1.20 24.92 -1.65
C ARG A 11 -0.57 23.57 -1.34
N THR A 12 0.70 23.43 -1.65
CA THR A 12 1.47 22.23 -1.25
C THR A 12 1.97 22.40 0.19
N LYS A 13 2.24 21.27 0.87
CA LYS A 13 2.80 21.31 2.25
C LYS A 13 4.16 22.02 2.29
N ALA A 14 5.00 21.82 1.28
CA ALA A 14 6.28 22.49 1.17
C ALA A 14 6.18 24.02 1.13
N GLU A 15 5.08 24.56 0.58
CA GLU A 15 4.83 26.02 0.52
C GLU A 15 4.26 26.57 1.83
N VAL A 16 3.51 25.78 2.60
CA VAL A 16 2.75 26.27 3.77
C VAL A 16 3.37 25.87 5.09
N LEU A 17 4.20 24.82 5.10
CA LEU A 17 4.82 24.24 6.29
C LEU A 17 6.32 23.98 6.04
N PRO A 18 7.13 25.02 5.83
CA PRO A 18 8.58 24.88 5.59
C PRO A 18 9.34 24.31 6.77
N GLU A 19 8.73 24.33 7.97
CA GLU A 19 9.30 23.76 9.20
C GLU A 19 9.15 22.24 9.31
N LEU A 20 8.40 21.57 8.40
CA LEU A 20 8.29 20.12 8.44
C LEU A 20 9.65 19.44 8.20
N PRO A 21 10.00 18.42 9.00
CA PRO A 21 11.21 17.65 8.81
C PRO A 21 11.30 17.00 7.42
N PRO A 22 12.49 16.55 6.99
CA PRO A 22 12.63 15.85 5.71
C PRO A 22 11.76 14.61 5.60
N LYS A 23 11.22 14.37 4.39
CA LYS A 23 10.53 13.12 4.02
C LYS A 23 11.38 12.34 3.01
N THR A 24 11.69 11.09 3.33
CA THR A 24 12.54 10.21 2.51
C THR A 24 11.71 9.03 2.00
N TYR A 25 12.05 8.52 0.81
CA TYR A 25 11.43 7.34 0.21
C TYR A 25 12.46 6.23 0.04
N LEU A 26 12.10 5.02 0.49
CA LEU A 26 12.89 3.80 0.32
C LEU A 26 12.05 2.76 -0.43
N GLU A 27 12.56 2.31 -1.56
CA GLU A 27 11.94 1.26 -2.37
C GLU A 27 12.59 -0.09 -2.04
N HIS A 28 11.76 -1.07 -1.67
CA HIS A 28 12.17 -2.44 -1.38
C HIS A 28 11.73 -3.36 -2.52
N ALA A 29 12.67 -3.77 -3.35
CA ALA A 29 12.43 -4.78 -4.37
C ALA A 29 12.32 -6.17 -3.71
N VAL A 30 11.25 -6.90 -4.03
CA VAL A 30 11.01 -8.25 -3.52
C VAL A 30 11.10 -9.25 -4.66
N GLU A 31 11.97 -10.23 -4.52
CA GLU A 31 12.09 -11.34 -5.45
C GLU A 31 11.29 -12.55 -4.99
N LEU A 32 10.47 -13.10 -5.88
CA LEU A 32 9.72 -14.32 -5.62
C LEU A 32 10.62 -15.55 -5.69
N THR A 33 10.43 -16.49 -4.77
CA THR A 33 10.96 -17.85 -4.92
C THR A 33 10.41 -18.52 -6.18
N ALA A 34 11.03 -19.59 -6.65
CA ALA A 34 10.56 -20.33 -7.83
C ALA A 34 9.10 -20.79 -7.68
N SER A 35 8.72 -21.29 -6.49
CA SER A 35 7.36 -21.78 -6.22
C SER A 35 6.31 -20.66 -6.13
N GLU A 36 6.69 -19.49 -5.60
CA GLU A 36 5.80 -18.31 -5.59
C GLU A 36 5.62 -17.77 -7.00
N ARG A 37 6.68 -17.70 -7.78
CA ARG A 37 6.67 -17.25 -9.18
C ARG A 37 5.78 -18.16 -10.05
N GLU A 38 5.85 -19.47 -9.87
CA GLU A 38 4.99 -20.42 -10.58
C GLU A 38 3.51 -20.23 -10.22
N PHE A 39 3.20 -20.14 -8.93
CA PHE A 39 1.85 -19.86 -8.45
C PHE A 39 1.30 -18.54 -9.01
N TYR A 40 2.07 -17.45 -8.89
CA TYR A 40 1.71 -16.15 -9.43
C TYR A 40 1.44 -16.20 -10.94
N ARG A 41 2.35 -16.83 -11.71
CA ARG A 41 2.21 -16.96 -13.17
C ARG A 41 0.94 -17.69 -13.56
N THR A 42 0.56 -18.73 -12.84
CA THR A 42 -0.69 -19.47 -13.07
C THR A 42 -1.91 -18.57 -12.89
N ILE A 43 -1.98 -17.84 -11.78
CA ILE A 43 -3.08 -16.91 -11.49
C ILE A 43 -3.12 -15.76 -12.50
N PHE A 44 -1.96 -15.16 -12.79
CA PHE A 44 -1.87 -14.05 -13.72
C PHE A 44 -2.22 -14.44 -15.16
N ALA A 45 -1.78 -15.62 -15.62
CA ALA A 45 -2.14 -16.14 -16.94
C ALA A 45 -3.64 -16.36 -17.09
N ALA A 46 -4.31 -16.88 -16.06
CA ALA A 46 -5.77 -17.03 -16.05
C ALA A 46 -6.49 -15.68 -16.12
N ALA A 47 -6.05 -14.69 -15.33
CA ALA A 47 -6.59 -13.33 -15.35
C ALA A 47 -6.37 -12.67 -16.72
N LYS A 48 -5.16 -12.74 -17.26
CA LYS A 48 -4.82 -12.22 -18.60
C LYS A 48 -5.71 -12.83 -19.68
N ARG A 49 -5.88 -14.14 -19.68
CA ARG A 49 -6.75 -14.84 -20.64
C ARG A 49 -8.19 -14.32 -20.54
N SER A 50 -8.75 -14.24 -19.34
CA SER A 50 -10.10 -13.72 -19.13
C SER A 50 -10.29 -12.30 -19.70
N ILE A 51 -9.28 -11.42 -19.52
CA ILE A 51 -9.34 -10.06 -20.08
C ILE A 51 -9.29 -10.10 -21.62
N VAL A 52 -8.38 -10.91 -22.18
CA VAL A 52 -8.22 -11.03 -23.64
C VAL A 52 -9.50 -11.56 -24.28
N ASP A 53 -10.06 -12.66 -23.75
CA ASP A 53 -11.29 -13.29 -24.29
C ASP A 53 -12.46 -12.29 -24.30
N ARG A 54 -12.61 -11.49 -23.25
CA ARG A 54 -13.66 -10.46 -23.16
C ARG A 54 -13.45 -9.30 -24.14
N LEU A 55 -12.20 -8.86 -24.32
CA LEU A 55 -11.87 -7.82 -25.31
C LEU A 55 -12.09 -8.32 -26.73
N ASP A 56 -11.74 -9.57 -27.03
CA ASP A 56 -11.94 -10.19 -28.35
C ASP A 56 -13.44 -10.45 -28.63
N ALA A 57 -14.26 -10.64 -27.59
CA ALA A 57 -15.72 -10.67 -27.68
C ALA A 57 -16.34 -9.27 -27.89
N GLY A 58 -15.54 -8.20 -27.98
CA GLY A 58 -16.00 -6.83 -28.18
C GLY A 58 -16.48 -6.13 -26.92
N GLU A 59 -16.24 -6.68 -25.72
CA GLU A 59 -16.63 -6.03 -24.47
C GLU A 59 -15.80 -4.74 -24.25
N ASN A 60 -16.50 -3.68 -23.84
CA ASN A 60 -15.83 -2.45 -23.41
C ASN A 60 -15.55 -2.49 -21.91
N LEU A 61 -14.39 -3.08 -21.56
CA LEU A 61 -13.99 -3.20 -20.15
C LEU A 61 -13.65 -1.83 -19.56
N SER A 62 -14.23 -1.54 -18.39
CA SER A 62 -13.85 -0.37 -17.62
C SER A 62 -12.48 -0.59 -16.90
N PRO A 63 -11.76 0.48 -16.52
CA PRO A 63 -10.56 0.36 -15.68
C PRO A 63 -10.81 -0.43 -14.40
N LEU A 64 -11.97 -0.23 -13.76
CA LEU A 64 -12.34 -0.95 -12.54
C LEU A 64 -12.44 -2.46 -12.79
N THR A 65 -13.12 -2.87 -13.87
CA THR A 65 -13.25 -4.28 -14.24
C THR A 65 -11.89 -4.94 -14.50
N LEU A 66 -10.96 -4.22 -15.13
CA LEU A 66 -9.60 -4.71 -15.34
C LEU A 66 -8.85 -4.89 -14.01
N PHE A 67 -8.95 -3.93 -13.08
CA PHE A 67 -8.37 -4.05 -11.75
C PHE A 67 -8.97 -5.22 -10.95
N GLU A 68 -10.29 -5.39 -10.97
CA GLU A 68 -10.97 -6.50 -10.31
C GLU A 68 -10.50 -7.86 -10.85
N THR A 69 -10.33 -7.98 -12.17
CA THR A 69 -9.83 -9.21 -12.79
C THR A 69 -8.40 -9.54 -12.36
N LEU A 70 -7.56 -8.51 -12.17
CA LEU A 70 -6.16 -8.65 -11.75
C LEU A 70 -5.99 -8.77 -10.22
N LEU A 71 -7.07 -8.60 -9.44
CA LEU A 71 -7.03 -8.56 -7.98
C LEU A 71 -6.36 -9.79 -7.38
N ARG A 72 -6.75 -11.01 -7.82
CA ARG A 72 -6.16 -12.26 -7.32
C ARG A 72 -4.68 -12.39 -7.64
N SER A 73 -4.25 -11.87 -8.78
CA SER A 73 -2.83 -11.87 -9.15
C SER A 73 -2.01 -11.01 -8.20
N ARG A 74 -2.55 -9.86 -7.78
CA ARG A 74 -1.91 -8.97 -6.80
C ARG A 74 -1.89 -9.60 -5.41
N GLN A 75 -3.00 -10.21 -4.98
CA GLN A 75 -3.06 -10.95 -3.71
C GLN A 75 -2.04 -12.09 -3.65
N ALA A 76 -1.82 -12.80 -4.77
CA ALA A 76 -0.83 -13.88 -4.84
C ALA A 76 0.62 -13.41 -4.63
N LEU A 77 0.91 -12.13 -4.90
CA LEU A 77 2.24 -11.51 -4.67
C LEU A 77 2.48 -11.17 -3.19
N ASP A 78 1.41 -10.91 -2.42
CA ASP A 78 1.54 -10.61 -1.00
C ASP A 78 1.62 -11.90 -0.18
N HIS A 79 0.65 -12.79 -0.34
CA HIS A 79 0.67 -14.11 0.26
C HIS A 79 -0.29 -15.06 -0.46
N ARG A 80 0.14 -16.30 -0.72
CA ARG A 80 -0.68 -17.31 -1.42
C ARG A 80 -1.99 -17.61 -0.71
N ALA A 81 -2.03 -17.50 0.62
CA ALA A 81 -3.25 -17.69 1.42
C ALA A 81 -4.38 -16.71 1.11
N LEU A 82 -4.08 -15.55 0.52
CA LEU A 82 -5.11 -14.59 0.11
C LEU A 82 -5.92 -15.08 -1.11
N VAL A 83 -5.35 -16.01 -1.86
CA VAL A 83 -5.99 -16.65 -3.02
C VAL A 83 -6.51 -18.05 -2.69
N ASP A 84 -5.75 -18.79 -1.88
CA ASP A 84 -6.05 -20.17 -1.47
C ASP A 84 -5.80 -20.32 0.04
N SER A 85 -6.86 -20.32 0.82
CA SER A 85 -6.81 -20.34 2.30
C SER A 85 -6.13 -21.60 2.89
N SER A 86 -5.97 -22.68 2.12
CA SER A 86 -5.23 -23.85 2.54
C SER A 86 -3.72 -23.62 2.66
N ARG A 87 -3.21 -22.53 2.09
CA ARG A 87 -1.80 -22.17 2.00
C ARG A 87 -1.31 -21.20 3.07
N LYS A 88 -1.96 -21.18 4.22
CA LYS A 88 -1.58 -20.28 5.34
C LYS A 88 -0.16 -20.51 5.88
N ALA A 89 0.33 -21.74 5.78
CA ALA A 89 1.67 -22.10 6.21
C ALA A 89 2.76 -21.89 5.14
N ASP A 90 2.36 -21.50 3.92
CA ASP A 90 3.34 -21.25 2.85
C ASP A 90 4.18 -20.01 3.19
N PRO A 91 5.49 -20.05 2.88
CA PRO A 91 6.32 -18.84 3.03
C PRO A 91 5.91 -17.76 2.02
N SER A 92 6.13 -16.49 2.40
CA SER A 92 6.00 -15.35 1.51
C SER A 92 7.26 -14.50 1.56
N SER A 93 7.90 -14.34 0.40
CA SER A 93 9.08 -13.49 0.24
C SER A 93 8.77 -12.04 0.65
N LYS A 94 7.59 -11.55 0.28
CA LYS A 94 7.15 -10.19 0.65
C LYS A 94 6.95 -10.04 2.15
N LEU A 95 6.23 -10.97 2.79
CA LEU A 95 6.05 -10.96 4.23
C LEU A 95 7.40 -11.00 4.96
N THR A 96 8.31 -11.89 4.53
CA THR A 96 9.66 -11.99 5.10
C THR A 96 10.38 -10.65 5.03
N ARG A 97 10.39 -10.00 3.86
CA ARG A 97 11.06 -8.72 3.68
C ARG A 97 10.44 -7.59 4.52
N ILE A 98 9.10 -7.57 4.63
CA ILE A 98 8.39 -6.62 5.50
C ILE A 98 8.79 -6.83 6.96
N LEU A 99 8.82 -8.07 7.43
CA LEU A 99 9.16 -8.40 8.82
C LEU A 99 10.61 -8.04 9.15
N GLU A 100 11.56 -8.25 8.24
CA GLU A 100 12.96 -7.80 8.42
C GLU A 100 13.04 -6.29 8.67
N VAL A 101 12.31 -5.50 7.89
CA VAL A 101 12.26 -4.04 8.06
C VAL A 101 11.56 -3.65 9.36
N VAL A 102 10.46 -4.33 9.70
CA VAL A 102 9.75 -4.09 10.96
C VAL A 102 10.64 -4.39 12.16
N ASP A 103 11.38 -5.53 12.14
CA ASP A 103 12.31 -5.91 13.18
C ASP A 103 13.36 -4.82 13.41
N GLU A 104 14.04 -4.40 12.35
CA GLU A 104 15.07 -3.36 12.39
C GLU A 104 14.51 -2.05 12.97
N LEU A 105 13.34 -1.61 12.52
CA LEU A 105 12.77 -0.33 12.93
C LEU A 105 12.30 -0.35 14.39
N ILE A 106 11.67 -1.43 14.85
CA ILE A 106 11.21 -1.56 16.23
C ILE A 106 12.40 -1.67 17.20
N GLU A 107 13.44 -2.43 16.84
CA GLU A 107 14.67 -2.53 17.63
C GLU A 107 15.40 -1.18 17.78
N ASN A 108 15.31 -0.31 16.76
CA ASN A 108 15.82 1.05 16.80
C ASN A 108 14.87 2.06 17.49
N GLY A 109 13.77 1.60 18.11
CA GLY A 109 12.87 2.44 18.89
C GLY A 109 11.85 3.24 18.06
N HIS A 110 11.61 2.87 16.81
CA HIS A 110 10.66 3.56 15.92
C HIS A 110 9.25 3.00 16.04
N SER A 111 8.25 3.88 15.96
CA SER A 111 6.87 3.49 15.74
C SER A 111 6.53 3.58 14.25
N ILE A 112 5.74 2.61 13.78
CA ILE A 112 5.53 2.31 12.37
C ILE A 112 4.04 2.35 12.04
N LEU A 113 3.66 2.97 10.90
CA LEU A 113 2.37 2.75 10.25
C LEU A 113 2.56 1.72 9.14
N LEU A 114 1.90 0.59 9.22
CA LEU A 114 1.96 -0.46 8.20
C LEU A 114 0.60 -0.54 7.50
N TYR A 115 0.59 -0.20 6.23
CA TYR A 115 -0.60 -0.16 5.39
C TYR A 115 -0.69 -1.34 4.44
N SER A 116 -1.87 -1.97 4.40
CA SER A 116 -2.26 -2.88 3.34
C SER A 116 -3.70 -2.61 2.89
N GLN A 117 -3.97 -2.88 1.62
CA GLN A 117 -5.34 -2.88 1.08
C GLN A 117 -6.10 -4.16 1.45
N TRP A 118 -5.38 -5.23 1.80
CA TRP A 118 -5.95 -6.53 2.14
C TRP A 118 -5.99 -6.73 3.66
N THR A 119 -7.19 -6.72 4.23
CA THR A 119 -7.35 -7.04 5.67
C THR A 119 -6.83 -8.43 5.99
N GLY A 120 -7.03 -9.42 5.07
CA GLY A 120 -6.46 -10.76 5.23
C GLY A 120 -4.92 -10.79 5.25
N PHE A 121 -4.23 -9.84 4.58
CA PHE A 121 -2.77 -9.73 4.72
C PHE A 121 -2.39 -9.12 6.07
N LEU A 122 -3.17 -8.14 6.56
CA LEU A 122 -2.98 -7.63 7.92
C LEU A 122 -3.17 -8.73 8.97
N ASP A 123 -4.10 -9.69 8.79
CA ASP A 123 -4.27 -10.86 9.69
C ASP A 123 -3.01 -11.73 9.72
N ILE A 124 -2.37 -11.92 8.56
CA ILE A 124 -1.12 -12.68 8.43
C ILE A 124 0.03 -11.95 9.13
N VAL A 125 0.19 -10.65 8.87
CA VAL A 125 1.20 -9.82 9.53
C VAL A 125 0.99 -9.80 11.04
N GLU A 126 -0.24 -9.58 11.51
CA GLU A 126 -0.62 -9.59 12.92
C GLU A 126 -0.22 -10.91 13.59
N THR A 127 -0.53 -12.04 12.93
CA THR A 127 -0.15 -13.37 13.44
C THR A 127 1.36 -13.52 13.58
N ALA A 128 2.14 -12.93 12.68
CA ALA A 128 3.60 -13.02 12.69
C ALA A 128 4.26 -12.12 13.75
N ILE A 129 3.61 -11.01 14.15
CA ILE A 129 4.21 -10.03 15.05
C ILE A 129 3.65 -10.05 16.49
N LYS A 130 2.44 -10.60 16.72
CA LYS A 130 1.68 -10.50 17.98
C LYS A 130 2.43 -10.91 19.23
N ASP A 131 3.29 -11.92 19.13
CA ASP A 131 4.07 -12.47 20.25
C ASP A 131 5.47 -11.84 20.37
N ARG A 132 5.80 -10.88 19.49
CA ARG A 132 7.13 -10.26 19.39
C ARG A 132 7.11 -8.77 19.67
N PHE A 133 6.08 -8.08 19.17
CA PHE A 133 5.99 -6.61 19.21
C PHE A 133 4.63 -6.17 19.72
N ARG A 134 4.64 -4.98 20.34
CA ARG A 134 3.39 -4.26 20.56
C ARG A 134 2.81 -3.84 19.22
N TYR A 135 1.54 -4.10 19.01
CA TYR A 135 0.83 -3.66 17.84
C TYR A 135 -0.55 -3.08 18.18
N LEU A 136 -1.06 -2.26 17.28
CA LEU A 136 -2.43 -1.78 17.25
C LEU A 136 -2.99 -2.02 15.84
N ARG A 137 -4.31 -2.10 15.72
CA ARG A 137 -4.97 -2.30 14.44
C ARG A 137 -6.14 -1.36 14.25
N LEU A 138 -6.26 -0.81 13.05
CA LEU A 138 -7.39 0.01 12.64
C LEU A 138 -7.78 -0.33 11.20
N ASP A 139 -8.98 -0.89 11.05
CA ASP A 139 -9.58 -1.27 9.78
C ASP A 139 -11.06 -0.89 9.72
N GLY A 140 -11.81 -1.46 8.72
CA GLY A 140 -13.23 -1.19 8.53
C GLY A 140 -14.11 -1.63 9.70
N GLU A 141 -13.70 -2.63 10.48
CA GLU A 141 -14.44 -3.22 11.58
C GLU A 141 -14.15 -2.56 12.94
N THR A 142 -13.10 -1.73 13.02
CA THR A 142 -12.71 -1.05 14.27
C THR A 142 -13.76 -0.04 14.70
N LYS A 143 -14.39 -0.29 15.85
CA LYS A 143 -15.48 0.54 16.40
C LYS A 143 -14.95 1.79 17.12
N ASN A 144 -13.94 1.64 17.98
CA ASN A 144 -13.41 2.70 18.85
C ASN A 144 -12.14 3.35 18.25
N ARG A 145 -12.25 3.88 17.04
CA ARG A 145 -11.11 4.44 16.30
C ARG A 145 -10.37 5.54 17.05
N GLY A 146 -11.10 6.39 17.78
CA GLY A 146 -10.51 7.48 18.56
C GLY A 146 -9.61 6.96 19.67
N GLU A 147 -10.06 5.98 20.44
CA GLU A 147 -9.29 5.36 21.54
C GLU A 147 -8.02 4.68 21.04
N VAL A 148 -8.09 3.96 19.90
CA VAL A 148 -6.92 3.31 19.30
C VAL A 148 -5.88 4.34 18.85
N VAL A 149 -6.32 5.46 18.27
CA VAL A 149 -5.43 6.56 17.88
C VAL A 149 -4.82 7.24 19.10
N GLU A 150 -5.61 7.51 20.14
CA GLU A 150 -5.12 8.09 21.40
C GLU A 150 -4.11 7.17 22.06
N GLN A 151 -4.40 5.87 22.14
CA GLN A 151 -3.47 4.86 22.65
C GLN A 151 -2.16 4.84 21.86
N PHE A 152 -2.21 5.01 20.53
CA PHE A 152 -0.99 5.09 19.71
C PHE A 152 -0.20 6.36 20.01
N GLN A 153 -0.86 7.50 20.17
CA GLN A 153 -0.20 8.80 20.34
C GLN A 153 0.35 9.03 21.76
N SER A 154 -0.28 8.46 22.79
CA SER A 154 0.06 8.72 24.20
C SER A 154 1.15 7.84 24.79
N ASP A 155 1.53 6.75 24.12
CA ASP A 155 2.44 5.73 24.64
C ASP A 155 3.78 5.76 23.90
N ASP A 156 4.88 5.86 24.63
CA ASP A 156 6.24 5.93 24.06
C ASP A 156 6.81 4.59 23.59
N THR A 157 6.14 3.47 23.87
CA THR A 157 6.61 2.14 23.46
C THR A 157 6.57 1.97 21.94
N PRO A 158 7.68 1.57 21.28
CA PRO A 158 7.69 1.29 19.84
C PRO A 158 6.54 0.36 19.44
N THR A 159 5.75 0.78 18.48
CA THR A 159 4.48 0.13 18.16
C THR A 159 4.31 -0.01 16.64
N VAL A 160 3.89 -1.19 16.19
CA VAL A 160 3.44 -1.43 14.81
C VAL A 160 1.94 -1.12 14.73
N PHE A 161 1.56 -0.10 13.98
CA PHE A 161 0.15 0.22 13.77
C PHE A 161 -0.29 -0.34 12.41
N LEU A 162 -1.06 -1.42 12.43
CA LEU A 162 -1.63 -2.08 11.27
C LEU A 162 -2.85 -1.30 10.78
N LEU A 163 -2.84 -0.87 9.54
CA LEU A 163 -3.84 0.03 8.98
C LEU A 163 -4.36 -0.49 7.63
N SER A 164 -5.67 -0.62 7.51
CA SER A 164 -6.27 -0.78 6.20
C SER A 164 -6.26 0.55 5.45
N LEU A 165 -5.82 0.56 4.18
CA LEU A 165 -5.83 1.77 3.33
C LEU A 165 -7.23 2.38 3.21
N HIS A 166 -8.28 1.57 3.26
CA HIS A 166 -9.67 2.03 3.19
C HIS A 166 -10.21 2.58 4.51
N ALA A 167 -9.68 2.11 5.63
CA ALA A 167 -10.13 2.55 6.96
C ALA A 167 -9.55 3.89 7.40
N GLY A 168 -8.54 4.37 6.70
CA GLY A 168 -7.89 5.66 6.92
C GLY A 168 -8.79 6.87 6.69
N GLY A 169 -10.09 6.76 7.00
CA GLY A 169 -11.06 7.82 6.94
C GLY A 169 -10.55 9.16 7.49
N VAL A 170 -11.34 10.17 7.41
CA VAL A 170 -11.02 11.58 7.59
C VAL A 170 -10.16 11.85 8.86
N GLY A 171 -8.94 12.40 8.64
CA GLY A 171 -8.31 13.24 9.64
C GLY A 171 -7.50 12.60 10.77
N LEU A 172 -7.13 11.31 10.69
CA LEU A 172 -6.30 10.69 11.74
C LEU A 172 -4.97 11.44 11.89
N ASN A 173 -4.59 11.74 13.13
CA ASN A 173 -3.29 12.30 13.48
C ASN A 173 -2.40 11.19 14.05
N LEU A 174 -1.31 10.82 13.34
CA LEU A 174 -0.42 9.72 13.70
C LEU A 174 1.05 10.18 13.65
N THR A 175 1.29 11.41 14.08
CA THR A 175 2.62 12.08 14.03
C THR A 175 3.68 11.43 14.90
N ARG A 176 3.29 10.55 15.81
CA ARG A 176 4.25 9.74 16.56
C ARG A 176 5.03 8.76 15.67
N ALA A 177 4.43 8.31 14.56
CA ALA A 177 5.11 7.44 13.61
C ALA A 177 6.18 8.20 12.83
N THR A 178 7.35 7.59 12.70
CA THR A 178 8.47 8.07 11.89
C THR A 178 8.68 7.27 10.63
N HIS A 179 8.01 6.11 10.52
CA HIS A 179 8.08 5.23 9.36
C HIS A 179 6.69 4.83 8.90
N VAL A 180 6.49 4.88 7.58
CA VAL A 180 5.25 4.46 6.92
C VAL A 180 5.60 3.38 5.92
N LEU A 181 5.04 2.18 6.07
CA LEU A 181 5.27 1.02 5.24
C LEU A 181 4.04 0.73 4.39
N PHE A 182 4.18 0.72 3.07
CA PHE A 182 3.16 0.25 2.14
C PHE A 182 3.53 -1.16 1.67
N CYS A 183 2.76 -2.16 2.10
CA CYS A 183 3.03 -3.56 1.80
C CYS A 183 2.94 -3.87 0.30
N GLU A 184 2.10 -3.15 -0.42
CA GLU A 184 1.91 -3.27 -1.86
C GLU A 184 1.64 -1.91 -2.51
N PRO A 185 1.96 -1.71 -3.81
CA PRO A 185 1.65 -0.49 -4.53
C PRO A 185 0.13 -0.30 -4.67
N TRP A 186 -0.37 0.87 -4.32
CA TRP A 186 -1.77 1.24 -4.61
C TRP A 186 -1.88 1.90 -5.99
N TRP A 187 -2.92 1.56 -6.73
CA TRP A 187 -3.14 2.11 -8.06
C TRP A 187 -3.40 3.63 -8.07
N ASN A 188 -4.05 4.16 -7.02
CA ASN A 188 -4.31 5.60 -6.91
C ASN A 188 -3.25 6.28 -6.01
N PRO A 189 -2.32 7.08 -6.57
CA PRO A 189 -1.25 7.72 -5.81
C PRO A 189 -1.78 8.69 -4.73
N HIS A 190 -2.96 9.27 -4.91
CA HIS A 190 -3.52 10.18 -3.90
C HIS A 190 -3.91 9.48 -2.61
N VAL A 191 -4.29 8.20 -2.66
CA VAL A 191 -4.60 7.42 -1.46
C VAL A 191 -3.34 7.16 -0.64
N GLU A 192 -2.22 6.83 -1.28
CA GLU A 192 -0.92 6.70 -0.60
C GLU A 192 -0.49 8.03 0.00
N LEU A 193 -0.56 9.12 -0.75
CA LEU A 193 -0.23 10.47 -0.24
C LEU A 193 -1.09 10.84 0.98
N GLN A 194 -2.39 10.52 0.96
CA GLN A 194 -3.26 10.73 2.13
C GLN A 194 -2.84 9.87 3.32
N ALA A 195 -2.40 8.63 3.11
CA ALA A 195 -1.88 7.76 4.16
C ALA A 195 -0.56 8.28 4.73
N GLU A 196 0.39 8.70 3.87
CA GLU A 196 1.63 9.37 4.29
C GLU A 196 1.33 10.61 5.14
N ASP A 197 0.30 11.37 4.76
CA ASP A 197 -0.12 12.60 5.41
C ASP A 197 -0.69 12.39 6.83
N ARG A 198 -0.88 11.16 7.28
CA ARG A 198 -1.23 10.85 8.68
C ARG A 198 -0.02 11.00 9.61
N ALA A 199 1.16 10.62 9.15
CA ALA A 199 2.42 10.78 9.86
C ALA A 199 3.11 12.11 9.50
N TYR A 200 3.10 12.49 8.22
CA TYR A 200 3.78 13.69 7.71
C TYR A 200 2.85 14.91 7.66
N ARG A 201 2.65 15.53 8.80
CA ARG A 201 1.75 16.68 8.95
C ARG A 201 2.19 17.62 10.07
N LEU A 202 1.47 18.73 10.25
CA LEU A 202 1.71 19.68 11.34
C LEU A 202 1.76 18.95 12.69
N GLY A 203 2.81 19.20 13.46
CA GLY A 203 3.12 18.52 14.71
C GLY A 203 4.08 17.34 14.56
N GLN A 204 4.57 17.05 13.35
CA GLN A 204 5.67 16.11 13.17
C GLN A 204 7.00 16.82 13.36
N GLU A 205 7.78 16.34 14.32
CA GLU A 205 9.10 16.93 14.69
C GLU A 205 10.28 16.08 14.21
N LYS A 206 10.04 14.86 13.76
CA LYS A 206 11.07 13.91 13.34
C LYS A 206 11.00 13.66 11.82
N PRO A 207 12.12 13.36 11.16
CA PRO A 207 12.11 12.88 9.78
C PRO A 207 11.19 11.70 9.59
N VAL A 208 10.46 11.68 8.47
CA VAL A 208 9.55 10.56 8.13
C VAL A 208 10.10 9.82 6.94
N THR A 209 10.22 8.50 7.07
CA THR A 209 10.64 7.61 5.99
C THR A 209 9.47 6.77 5.49
N ILE A 210 9.26 6.80 4.18
CA ILE A 210 8.21 6.03 3.49
C ILE A 210 8.87 4.83 2.83
N HIS A 211 8.45 3.63 3.20
CA HIS A 211 8.92 2.36 2.65
C HIS A 211 7.86 1.80 1.71
N ARG A 212 8.25 1.42 0.51
CA ARG A 212 7.38 0.77 -0.47
C ARG A 212 7.95 -0.58 -0.84
N PHE A 213 7.13 -1.62 -0.73
CA PHE A 213 7.49 -2.99 -1.12
C PHE A 213 6.86 -3.29 -2.47
N THR A 214 7.69 -3.65 -3.43
CA THR A 214 7.27 -3.94 -4.80
C THR A 214 7.87 -5.26 -5.24
N THR A 215 7.03 -6.21 -5.64
CA THR A 215 7.49 -7.47 -6.22
C THR A 215 7.96 -7.22 -7.64
N ILE A 216 9.23 -7.51 -7.93
CA ILE A 216 9.83 -7.37 -9.26
C ILE A 216 9.39 -8.48 -10.21
N ASP A 217 9.55 -8.28 -11.52
CA ASP A 217 9.08 -9.19 -12.58
C ASP A 217 7.58 -9.52 -12.45
N SER A 218 6.77 -8.55 -11.98
CA SER A 218 5.36 -8.75 -11.71
C SER A 218 4.50 -7.58 -12.16
N ILE A 219 3.18 -7.74 -12.03
CA ILE A 219 2.23 -6.65 -12.28
C ILE A 219 2.40 -5.47 -11.31
N GLU A 220 2.95 -5.69 -10.11
CA GLU A 220 3.21 -4.60 -9.17
C GLU A 220 4.31 -3.66 -9.66
N GLU A 221 5.39 -4.21 -10.19
CA GLU A 221 6.46 -3.41 -10.79
C GLU A 221 5.95 -2.58 -11.95
N GLN A 222 5.18 -3.20 -12.85
CA GLN A 222 4.56 -2.49 -13.97
C GLN A 222 3.60 -1.39 -13.51
N LEU A 223 2.81 -1.65 -12.46
CA LEU A 223 1.91 -0.68 -11.86
C LEU A 223 2.69 0.49 -11.22
N ALA A 224 3.80 0.21 -10.53
CA ALA A 224 4.65 1.23 -9.92
C ALA A 224 5.29 2.14 -10.98
N LEU A 225 5.80 1.57 -12.08
CA LEU A 225 6.35 2.31 -13.22
C LEU A 225 5.29 3.21 -13.86
N LEU A 226 4.12 2.65 -14.16
CA LEU A 226 3.02 3.39 -14.76
C LEU A 226 2.53 4.54 -13.85
N LYS A 227 2.45 4.29 -12.54
CA LYS A 227 2.11 5.32 -11.54
C LYS A 227 3.11 6.47 -11.57
N HIS A 228 4.41 6.16 -11.64
CA HIS A 228 5.46 7.16 -11.71
C HIS A 228 5.36 8.03 -12.98
N GLU A 229 5.09 7.42 -14.14
CA GLU A 229 4.86 8.14 -15.41
C GLU A 229 3.67 9.08 -15.29
N LYS A 230 2.52 8.61 -14.79
CA LYS A 230 1.30 9.40 -14.64
C LYS A 230 1.47 10.58 -13.67
N MET A 231 2.15 10.38 -12.57
CA MET A 231 2.44 11.46 -11.62
C MET A 231 3.30 12.56 -12.25
N LYS A 232 4.28 12.23 -13.10
CA LYS A 232 5.08 13.21 -13.85
C LYS A 232 4.25 14.03 -14.82
N LEU A 233 3.21 13.43 -15.41
CA LEU A 233 2.29 14.11 -16.34
C LEU A 233 1.18 14.90 -15.62
N GLY A 234 1.12 14.84 -14.28
CA GLY A 234 0.06 15.47 -13.49
C GLY A 234 -1.30 14.76 -13.60
N GLU A 235 -1.32 13.54 -14.11
CA GLU A 235 -2.51 12.71 -14.27
C GLU A 235 -2.71 11.82 -13.04
N ALA A 236 -3.92 11.82 -12.49
CA ALA A 236 -4.25 11.09 -11.26
C ALA A 236 -5.00 9.77 -11.49
N VAL A 237 -5.44 9.53 -12.73
CA VAL A 237 -6.34 8.40 -13.06
C VAL A 237 -5.76 7.61 -14.21
N PHE A 238 -5.77 6.28 -14.06
CA PHE A 238 -5.40 5.37 -15.14
C PHE A 238 -6.50 5.31 -16.22
N ALA A 239 -6.10 5.46 -17.46
CA ALA A 239 -6.96 5.17 -18.60
C ALA A 239 -7.02 3.66 -18.86
N LYS A 240 -8.00 3.22 -19.67
CA LYS A 240 -8.13 1.80 -20.07
C LYS A 240 -6.87 1.31 -20.78
N GLU A 241 -6.30 2.14 -21.64
CA GLU A 241 -5.11 1.86 -22.42
C GLU A 241 -3.89 1.59 -21.53
N ASP A 242 -3.75 2.34 -20.44
CA ASP A 242 -2.69 2.15 -19.45
C ASP A 242 -2.77 0.75 -18.82
N LEU A 243 -3.98 0.31 -18.48
CA LEU A 243 -4.21 -0.98 -17.83
C LEU A 243 -4.08 -2.16 -18.80
N VAL A 244 -4.44 -1.97 -20.07
CA VAL A 244 -4.22 -2.98 -21.12
C VAL A 244 -2.71 -3.20 -21.33
N ARG A 245 -1.88 -2.17 -21.20
CA ARG A 245 -0.41 -2.30 -21.22
C ARG A 245 0.12 -3.18 -20.10
N LEU A 246 -0.50 -3.17 -18.89
CA LEU A 246 -0.10 -4.02 -17.76
C LEU A 246 -0.22 -5.52 -18.06
N ILE A 247 -1.08 -5.92 -18.98
CA ILE A 247 -1.23 -7.32 -19.39
C ILE A 247 -0.38 -7.66 -20.62
N GLY A 248 0.46 -6.71 -21.10
CA GLY A 248 1.37 -6.94 -22.22
C GLY A 248 0.64 -7.07 -23.56
N ARG A 249 -0.35 -6.25 -23.81
CA ARG A 249 -1.08 -6.15 -25.09
C ARG A 249 -0.95 -4.74 -25.69
#